data_444231ea69984b1f1c42f2ca9b80cb05
#
_entry.id   444231ea69984b1f1c42f2ca9b80cb05
#
_cell.length_a   1.000
_cell.length_b   1.000
_cell.length_c   1.000
_cell.angle_alpha   90.00
_cell.angle_beta   90.00
_cell.angle_gamma   90.00
#
_symmetry.space_group_name_H-M   'P 1'
#
loop_
_entity.id
_entity.type
_entity.pdbx_description
1 polymer ?
#
loop_
_entity_poly.entity_id
_entity_poly.type
_entity_poly.pdbx_seq_one_letter_code
_entity_poly.pdbx_strand_id
1 'polypeptide(L)'
;MLEFDLVIVGTGSGNSIPGPEFDGWRIAIVEKGVFGGTCLNVGCIPSKMFVYAADVAETIRGSATYGIQSEIGLIDWPAIRDRVFARIDPIAEGGEEYRLG
;
A
#
# COMPACT_ATOMS: atom_id res chain seq x y z
N MET A 1 -33.90 -10.21 -2.43
CA MET A 1 -32.58 -10.54 -1.84
C MET A 1 -31.59 -10.77 -2.96
N LEU A 2 -30.40 -10.18 -2.85
CA LEU A 2 -29.32 -10.42 -3.81
C LEU A 2 -28.63 -11.75 -3.44
N GLU A 3 -28.33 -12.54 -4.47
CA GLU A 3 -27.64 -13.82 -4.28
C GLU A 3 -26.32 -13.80 -5.07
N PHE A 4 -25.25 -14.30 -4.45
CA PHE A 4 -23.93 -14.40 -5.05
C PHE A 4 -23.34 -15.78 -4.83
N ASP A 5 -22.51 -16.23 -5.76
CA ASP A 5 -21.83 -17.53 -5.66
C ASP A 5 -20.58 -17.44 -4.78
N LEU A 6 -19.97 -16.26 -4.71
CA LEU A 6 -18.80 -15.99 -3.89
C LEU A 6 -18.87 -14.55 -3.35
N VAL A 7 -18.54 -14.37 -2.09
CA VAL A 7 -18.40 -13.05 -1.47
C VAL A 7 -16.99 -12.93 -0.91
N ILE A 8 -16.30 -11.85 -1.31
CA ILE A 8 -14.96 -11.52 -0.79
C ILE A 8 -15.11 -10.33 0.13
N VAL A 9 -14.73 -10.52 1.39
CA VAL A 9 -14.76 -9.45 2.41
C VAL A 9 -13.41 -8.77 2.43
N GLY A 10 -13.40 -7.48 2.13
CA GLY A 10 -12.20 -6.68 2.02
C GLY A 10 -11.66 -6.57 0.59
N THR A 11 -10.74 -5.64 0.38
CA THR A 11 -10.15 -5.35 -0.93
C THR A 11 -8.62 -5.53 -0.93
N GLY A 12 -8.13 -6.45 -0.11
CA GLY A 12 -6.72 -6.82 -0.03
C GLY A 12 -6.38 -8.01 -0.94
N SER A 13 -5.42 -8.82 -0.49
CA SER A 13 -4.88 -9.96 -1.24
C SER A 13 -5.91 -11.04 -1.60
N GLY A 14 -7.00 -11.14 -0.85
CA GLY A 14 -8.09 -12.07 -1.17
C GLY A 14 -8.73 -11.83 -2.54
N ASN A 15 -8.60 -10.62 -3.07
CA ASN A 15 -9.09 -10.26 -4.40
C ASN A 15 -8.29 -10.91 -5.53
N SER A 16 -7.16 -11.54 -5.26
CA SER A 16 -6.37 -12.29 -6.24
C SER A 16 -6.82 -13.74 -6.42
N ILE A 17 -7.73 -14.22 -5.55
CA ILE A 17 -8.23 -15.60 -5.62
C ILE A 17 -9.04 -15.87 -6.89
N PRO A 18 -10.03 -15.02 -7.28
CA PRO A 18 -10.79 -15.27 -8.49
C PRO A 18 -9.92 -15.17 -9.75
N GLY A 19 -9.86 -16.27 -10.48
CA GLY A 19 -9.19 -16.37 -11.77
C GLY A 19 -10.15 -16.89 -12.84
N PRO A 20 -9.64 -17.34 -14.01
CA PRO A 20 -10.49 -17.83 -15.10
C PRO A 20 -11.43 -18.96 -14.70
N GLU A 21 -11.08 -19.78 -13.73
CA GLU A 21 -11.90 -20.87 -13.20
C GLU A 21 -13.21 -20.40 -12.55
N PHE A 22 -13.29 -19.10 -12.21
CA PHE A 22 -14.49 -18.50 -11.64
C PHE A 22 -15.34 -17.75 -12.68
N ASP A 23 -15.01 -17.88 -13.95
CA ASP A 23 -15.79 -17.24 -15.00
C ASP A 23 -17.26 -17.72 -14.95
N GLY A 24 -18.18 -16.76 -15.02
CA GLY A 24 -19.59 -17.03 -14.88
C GLY A 24 -20.12 -17.05 -13.45
N TRP A 25 -19.26 -17.02 -12.46
CA TRP A 25 -19.68 -16.88 -11.06
C TRP A 25 -20.12 -15.45 -10.76
N ARG A 26 -21.16 -15.32 -9.96
CA ARG A 26 -21.58 -14.01 -9.45
C ARG A 26 -20.78 -13.71 -8.18
N ILE A 27 -19.83 -12.80 -8.28
CA ILE A 27 -18.89 -12.47 -7.21
C ILE A 27 -19.20 -11.08 -6.66
N ALA A 28 -19.34 -10.98 -5.34
CA ALA A 28 -19.46 -9.70 -4.64
C ALA A 28 -18.19 -9.41 -3.86
N ILE A 29 -17.77 -8.16 -3.89
CA ILE A 29 -16.66 -7.65 -3.08
C ILE A 29 -17.24 -6.64 -2.10
N VAL A 30 -16.98 -6.82 -0.81
CA VAL A 30 -17.52 -5.96 0.25
C VAL A 30 -16.35 -5.26 0.95
N GLU A 31 -16.40 -3.94 0.96
CA GLU A 31 -15.39 -3.11 1.62
C GLU A 31 -16.07 -2.03 2.47
N LYS A 32 -15.73 -1.97 3.74
CA LYS A 32 -16.30 -0.98 4.67
C LYS A 32 -15.53 0.34 4.72
N GLY A 33 -14.37 0.42 4.13
CA GLY A 33 -13.49 1.58 4.20
C GLY A 33 -12.72 1.82 2.92
N VAL A 34 -11.47 2.19 3.06
CA VAL A 34 -10.59 2.50 1.92
C VAL A 34 -10.19 1.21 1.21
N PHE A 35 -10.30 1.20 -0.12
CA PHE A 35 -9.91 0.06 -0.94
C PHE A 35 -8.39 -0.17 -0.93
N GLY A 36 -7.97 -1.41 -1.14
CA GLY A 36 -6.58 -1.83 -1.22
C GLY A 36 -6.13 -2.76 -0.10
N GLY A 37 -6.91 -2.84 0.99
CA GLY A 37 -6.63 -3.71 2.13
C GLY A 37 -5.54 -3.20 3.05
N THR A 38 -5.22 -4.00 4.04
CA THR A 38 -4.25 -3.65 5.10
C THR A 38 -2.85 -3.42 4.54
N CYS A 39 -2.38 -4.30 3.65
CA CYS A 39 -1.02 -4.22 3.13
C CYS A 39 -0.75 -2.89 2.41
N LEU A 40 -1.65 -2.45 1.55
CA LEU A 40 -1.49 -1.19 0.83
C LEU A 40 -1.61 0.02 1.74
N ASN A 41 -2.62 0.07 2.59
CA ASN A 41 -3.01 1.30 3.29
C ASN A 41 -2.30 1.49 4.63
N VAL A 42 -2.15 0.43 5.42
CA VAL A 42 -1.65 0.50 6.80
C VAL A 42 -0.67 -0.62 7.17
N GLY A 43 -0.20 -1.38 6.20
CA GLY A 43 0.66 -2.54 6.44
C GLY A 43 1.97 -2.49 5.66
N CYS A 44 2.20 -3.49 4.82
CA CYS A 44 3.49 -3.73 4.16
C CYS A 44 3.96 -2.59 3.26
N ILE A 45 3.10 -1.94 2.52
CA ILE A 45 3.51 -0.88 1.60
C ILE A 45 3.98 0.37 2.35
N PRO A 46 3.19 0.98 3.26
CA PRO A 46 3.69 2.12 4.02
C PRO A 46 4.88 1.76 4.91
N SER A 47 4.90 0.58 5.54
CA SER A 47 6.03 0.13 6.35
C SER A 47 7.32 0.08 5.56
N LYS A 48 7.30 -0.51 4.37
CA LYS A 48 8.47 -0.58 3.49
C LYS A 48 8.95 0.81 3.08
N MET A 49 8.05 1.73 2.78
CA MET A 49 8.41 3.09 2.39
C MET A 49 9.03 3.87 3.55
N PHE A 50 8.50 3.72 4.76
CA PHE A 50 9.08 4.35 5.97
C PHE A 50 10.45 3.75 6.33
N VAL A 51 10.60 2.44 6.23
CA VAL A 51 11.88 1.76 6.48
C VAL A 51 12.92 2.21 5.46
N TYR A 52 12.56 2.43 4.20
CA TYR A 52 13.48 2.95 3.20
C TYR A 52 14.01 4.34 3.56
N ALA A 53 13.16 5.22 4.08
CA ALA A 53 13.59 6.54 4.57
C ALA A 53 14.57 6.39 5.74
N ALA A 54 14.33 5.44 6.64
CA ALA A 54 15.26 5.13 7.73
C ALA A 54 16.61 4.59 7.20
N ASP A 55 16.59 3.76 6.16
CA ASP A 55 17.79 3.23 5.52
C ASP A 55 18.64 4.35 4.91
N VAL A 56 18.01 5.36 4.32
CA VAL A 56 18.71 6.56 3.82
C VAL A 56 19.42 7.27 4.96
N ALA A 57 18.76 7.45 6.10
CA ALA A 57 19.37 8.07 7.28
C ALA A 57 20.55 7.23 7.80
N GLU A 58 20.42 5.91 7.85
CA GLU A 58 21.51 5.01 8.27
C GLU A 58 22.68 5.03 7.29
N THR A 59 22.43 5.14 6.00
CA THR A 59 23.48 5.31 4.99
C THR A 59 24.32 6.57 5.26
N ILE A 60 23.66 7.65 5.58
CA ILE A 60 24.35 8.92 5.93
C ILE A 60 25.19 8.74 7.19
N ARG A 61 24.64 8.13 8.24
CA ARG A 61 25.37 7.87 9.50
C ARG A 61 26.61 7.02 9.30
N GLY A 62 26.52 6.00 8.43
CA GLY A 62 27.60 5.06 8.18
C GLY A 62 28.58 5.48 7.09
N SER A 63 28.37 6.62 6.46
CA SER A 63 29.13 7.03 5.27
C SER A 63 30.62 7.24 5.52
N ALA A 64 31.03 7.61 6.75
CA ALA A 64 32.43 7.79 7.11
C ALA A 64 33.27 6.51 6.95
N THR A 65 32.65 5.33 7.11
CA THR A 65 33.30 4.04 6.89
C THR A 65 33.84 3.90 5.45
N TYR A 66 33.19 4.57 4.51
CA TYR A 66 33.56 4.55 3.09
C TYR A 66 34.34 5.80 2.67
N GLY A 67 34.82 6.60 3.63
CA GLY A 67 35.58 7.81 3.36
C GLY A 67 34.72 9.01 2.96
N ILE A 68 33.42 8.94 3.15
CA ILE A 68 32.50 10.04 2.82
C ILE A 68 32.01 10.68 4.11
N GLN A 69 32.37 11.94 4.32
CA GLN A 69 31.85 12.69 5.45
C GLN A 69 30.51 13.32 5.10
N SER A 70 29.51 13.05 5.92
CA SER A 70 28.17 13.60 5.76
C SER A 70 27.50 13.77 7.11
N GLU A 71 26.49 14.63 7.15
CA GLU A 71 25.71 14.89 8.34
C GLU A 71 24.22 14.85 8.03
N ILE A 72 23.43 14.35 8.97
CA ILE A 72 21.98 14.47 8.90
C ILE A 72 21.62 15.84 9.44
N GLY A 73 21.00 16.68 8.60
CA GLY A 73 20.44 17.94 9.02
C GLY A 73 19.05 17.77 9.59
N LEU A 74 18.12 18.63 9.20
CA LEU A 74 16.71 18.52 9.60
C LEU A 74 16.08 17.30 8.96
N ILE A 75 15.38 16.49 9.78
CA ILE A 75 14.50 15.42 9.31
C ILE A 75 13.08 15.98 9.29
N ASP A 76 12.53 16.15 8.11
CA ASP A 76 11.18 16.65 7.91
C ASP A 76 10.19 15.47 7.90
N TRP A 77 9.71 15.10 9.08
CA TRP A 77 8.77 14.00 9.22
C TRP A 77 7.46 14.22 8.43
N PRO A 78 6.82 15.40 8.46
CA PRO A 78 5.64 15.63 7.63
C PRO A 78 5.88 15.36 6.15
N ALA A 79 7.04 15.77 5.60
CA ALA A 79 7.37 15.52 4.20
C ALA A 79 7.52 14.02 3.91
N ILE A 80 8.14 13.26 4.80
CA ILE A 80 8.28 11.80 4.68
C ILE A 80 6.90 11.14 4.67
N ARG A 81 6.06 11.48 5.63
CA ARG A 81 4.70 10.97 5.74
C ARG A 81 3.87 11.28 4.49
N ASP A 82 3.88 12.51 4.06
CA ASP A 82 3.06 12.97 2.94
C ASP A 82 3.48 12.31 1.62
N ARG A 83 4.78 12.08 1.43
CA ARG A 83 5.29 11.34 0.25
C ARG A 83 4.77 9.92 0.20
N VAL A 84 4.70 9.23 1.34
CA VAL A 84 4.19 7.86 1.42
C VAL A 84 2.71 7.81 0.99
N PHE A 85 1.88 8.63 1.60
CA PHE A 85 0.44 8.60 1.35
C PHE A 85 0.05 9.28 0.02
N ALA A 86 0.83 10.22 -0.49
CA ALA A 86 0.64 10.74 -1.84
C ALA A 86 0.78 9.64 -2.92
N ARG A 87 1.53 8.57 -2.62
CA ARG A 87 1.63 7.41 -3.51
C ARG A 87 0.52 6.38 -3.26
N ILE A 88 0.18 6.15 -2.00
CA ILE A 88 -0.77 5.10 -1.61
C ILE A 88 -2.21 5.48 -1.95
N ASP A 89 -2.63 6.69 -1.61
CA ASP A 89 -4.03 7.10 -1.73
C ASP A 89 -4.56 7.02 -3.17
N PRO A 90 -3.82 7.49 -4.21
CA PRO A 90 -4.25 7.30 -5.59
C PRO A 90 -4.38 5.83 -6.01
N ILE A 91 -3.53 4.94 -5.49
CA ILE A 91 -3.63 3.51 -5.79
C ILE A 91 -4.91 2.93 -5.19
N ALA A 92 -5.26 3.30 -3.96
CA ALA A 92 -6.49 2.87 -3.31
C ALA A 92 -7.73 3.36 -4.08
N GLU A 93 -7.75 4.63 -4.44
CA GLU A 93 -8.83 5.23 -5.24
C GLU A 93 -8.97 4.56 -6.61
N GLY A 94 -7.85 4.34 -7.30
CA GLY A 94 -7.84 3.67 -8.59
C GLY A 94 -8.36 2.23 -8.52
N GLY A 95 -8.08 1.52 -7.42
CA GLY A 95 -8.62 0.19 -7.17
C GLY A 95 -10.13 0.19 -6.99
N GLU A 96 -10.67 1.20 -6.32
CA GLU A 96 -12.11 1.39 -6.16
C GLU A 96 -12.77 1.70 -7.51
N GLU A 97 -12.24 2.64 -8.26
CA GLU A 97 -12.76 3.00 -9.58
C GLU A 97 -12.77 1.81 -10.54
N TYR A 98 -11.71 1.02 -10.55
CA TYR A 98 -11.62 -0.19 -11.37
C TYR A 98 -12.76 -1.17 -11.08
N ARG A 99 -13.12 -1.33 -9.79
CA ARG A 99 -14.17 -2.27 -9.38
C ARG A 99 -15.58 -1.73 -9.63
N LEU A 100 -15.75 -0.41 -9.60
CA LEU A 100 -17.04 0.23 -9.89
C LEU A 100 -17.30 0.37 -11.39
N GLY A 101 -16.24 0.44 -12.16
CA GLY A 101 -16.33 0.48 -13.63
C GLY A 101 -16.52 -0.89 -14.23
#